data_0752924e1ce908fd5ee65b839a7512d3
#
_entry.id   0752924e1ce908fd5ee65b839a7512d3
#
_cell.length_a   1.000
_cell.length_b   1.000
_cell.length_c   1.000
_cell.angle_alpha   90.00
_cell.angle_beta   90.00
_cell.angle_gamma   90.00
#
_symmetry.space_group_name_H-M   'P 1'
#
loop_
_entity.id
_entity.type
_entity.pdbx_description
1 polymer ?
#
loop_
_entity_poly.entity_id
_entity_poly.type
_entity_poly.pdbx_seq_one_letter_code
_entity_poly.pdbx_strand_id
1 'polypeptide(L)'
;VVESDERVRLLHEDESCEGLNIVKGTSGERIVIIHPPDLNYLQREFQSLLDQGVDSIAVALMHACVFPEHELTIGKLAKEMGFSHVSLSSQVMPRVKLVDRGQTCCVDAYLTPLIRKYLEGFRSGFKGKEPDLFFMQSEGGLVEADSFSGCRAILSGPAGGVVGYAISTDINDAERPVIGFDMGGTSTDVSRFAGEYEWTHESEVAGVHLQVPQLDIRTVAAGGGSRLFFRNRLFVVGPESSGALPGPVCYRNGGPLSITDANLVLGRLLPEHFPEVFGPNENLPLDRDAAYHEFSRLTDEINSQLNTPPLLVEEVAHGFIRVANETMARPIREISVARGFDLKEHVLACFGGAGGQHACALARILDINKIFIHRFAGILSAYGMGLADVVLEKQEPASFMLNSDSVNDATGRLDMLSDSAVREMKRRGYARIEVKRYLHLRYQGTDTALMVQEPVNGDYTNELRTVHSREFGFDFS
;
A
#
# COMPACT_ATOMS: atom_id res chain seq x y z
N VAL A 1 19.76 12.56 13.99
CA VAL A 1 19.63 11.32 14.78
C VAL A 1 20.25 11.59 16.13
N VAL A 2 19.52 11.26 17.21
CA VAL A 2 20.00 11.29 18.59
C VAL A 2 20.14 9.84 19.06
N GLU A 3 21.33 9.48 19.53
CA GLU A 3 21.57 8.16 20.09
C GLU A 3 21.20 8.15 21.57
N SER A 4 20.56 7.08 22.02
CA SER A 4 20.29 6.83 23.44
C SER A 4 21.19 5.70 23.94
N ASP A 5 21.79 5.89 25.11
CA ASP A 5 22.59 4.85 25.79
C ASP A 5 21.70 3.77 26.45
N GLU A 6 20.47 3.65 25.97
CA GLU A 6 19.53 2.64 26.42
C GLU A 6 19.96 1.25 25.97
N ARG A 7 19.94 0.28 26.90
CA ARG A 7 20.21 -1.10 26.58
C ARG A 7 19.43 -2.08 27.44
N VAL A 8 18.65 -2.91 26.77
CA VAL A 8 18.05 -4.10 27.36
C VAL A 8 18.42 -5.33 26.53
N ARG A 9 18.33 -6.52 27.10
CA ARG A 9 18.49 -7.79 26.40
C ARG A 9 17.55 -8.86 26.92
N LEU A 10 17.30 -9.86 26.12
CA LEU A 10 16.65 -11.09 26.55
C LEU A 10 17.59 -11.88 27.47
N LEU A 11 17.05 -12.47 28.52
CA LEU A 11 17.77 -13.40 29.39
C LEU A 11 17.67 -14.80 28.79
N HIS A 12 18.79 -15.48 28.63
CA HIS A 12 18.82 -16.87 28.18
C HIS A 12 18.34 -17.82 29.28
N GLU A 13 17.75 -18.95 28.90
CA GLU A 13 17.16 -19.92 29.83
C GLU A 13 18.18 -20.49 30.83
N ASP A 14 19.43 -20.72 30.39
CA ASP A 14 20.52 -21.28 31.17
C ASP A 14 21.31 -20.24 31.98
N GLU A 15 20.91 -18.96 31.95
CA GLU A 15 21.64 -17.87 32.59
C GLU A 15 21.21 -17.65 34.04
N SER A 16 22.20 -17.46 34.93
CA SER A 16 21.94 -17.10 36.34
C SER A 16 21.26 -15.75 36.43
N CYS A 17 20.26 -15.67 37.28
CA CYS A 17 19.51 -14.43 37.56
C CYS A 17 20.17 -13.55 38.64
N GLU A 18 21.29 -13.99 39.27
CA GLU A 18 21.87 -13.34 40.43
C GLU A 18 22.48 -11.98 40.08
N GLY A 19 22.05 -10.93 40.74
CA GLY A 19 22.55 -9.57 40.53
C GLY A 19 22.04 -8.85 39.29
N LEU A 20 21.10 -9.45 38.52
CA LEU A 20 20.53 -8.85 37.32
C LEU A 20 19.22 -8.10 37.62
N ASN A 21 19.04 -6.95 36.98
CA ASN A 21 17.76 -6.23 36.99
C ASN A 21 16.81 -6.84 35.94
N ILE A 22 15.97 -7.78 36.37
CA ILE A 22 15.11 -8.57 35.48
C ILE A 22 13.67 -8.06 35.57
N VAL A 23 13.08 -7.80 34.43
CA VAL A 23 11.68 -7.44 34.27
C VAL A 23 11.00 -8.40 33.30
N LYS A 24 9.67 -8.41 33.30
CA LYS A 24 8.89 -9.23 32.38
C LYS A 24 8.55 -8.44 31.13
N GLY A 25 8.84 -8.98 29.96
CA GLY A 25 8.45 -8.42 28.67
C GLY A 25 6.97 -8.66 28.34
N THR A 26 6.51 -8.06 27.26
CA THR A 26 5.11 -8.07 26.80
C THR A 26 4.59 -9.51 26.54
N SER A 27 5.44 -10.37 25.99
CA SER A 27 5.09 -11.76 25.70
C SER A 27 5.53 -12.74 26.81
N GLY A 28 5.95 -12.22 27.96
CA GLY A 28 6.39 -13.01 29.10
C GLY A 28 7.88 -13.32 29.14
N GLU A 29 8.66 -12.82 28.20
CA GLU A 29 10.12 -12.94 28.17
C GLU A 29 10.75 -12.32 29.42
N ARG A 30 11.87 -12.88 29.85
CA ARG A 30 12.70 -12.28 30.88
C ARG A 30 13.68 -11.30 30.24
N ILE A 31 13.56 -10.03 30.58
CA ILE A 31 14.35 -8.92 30.04
C ILE A 31 15.31 -8.44 31.12
N VAL A 32 16.58 -8.32 30.77
CA VAL A 32 17.59 -7.70 31.64
C VAL A 32 17.77 -6.25 31.21
N ILE A 33 17.54 -5.32 32.13
CA ILE A 33 17.85 -3.90 31.92
C ILE A 33 19.33 -3.70 32.26
N ILE A 34 20.14 -3.36 31.25
CA ILE A 34 21.57 -3.05 31.39
C ILE A 34 21.71 -1.55 31.65
N HIS A 35 21.14 -0.72 30.82
CA HIS A 35 21.10 0.74 30.95
C HIS A 35 19.71 1.27 30.62
N PRO A 36 19.03 1.97 31.55
CA PRO A 36 17.86 2.74 31.22
C PRO A 36 18.25 4.00 30.40
N PRO A 37 17.31 4.63 29.67
CA PRO A 37 17.62 5.86 28.94
C PRO A 37 18.00 7.00 29.89
N ASP A 38 19.05 7.75 29.56
CA ASP A 38 19.41 8.98 30.28
C ASP A 38 18.46 10.13 29.86
N LEU A 39 17.44 10.34 30.68
CA LEU A 39 16.44 11.37 30.40
C LEU A 39 16.99 12.79 30.46
N ASN A 40 18.04 13.05 31.27
CA ASN A 40 18.65 14.39 31.34
C ASN A 40 19.46 14.70 30.08
N TYR A 41 20.14 13.69 29.54
CA TYR A 41 20.79 13.81 28.23
C TYR A 41 19.77 14.03 27.14
N LEU A 42 18.75 13.19 27.05
CA LEU A 42 17.69 13.31 26.04
C LEU A 42 16.93 14.65 26.12
N GLN A 43 16.70 15.17 27.32
CA GLN A 43 16.07 16.49 27.48
C GLN A 43 16.89 17.60 26.85
N ARG A 44 18.22 17.58 26.98
CA ARG A 44 19.10 18.58 26.33
C ARG A 44 19.07 18.45 24.81
N GLU A 45 19.18 17.22 24.32
CA GLU A 45 19.13 16.97 22.88
C GLU A 45 17.76 17.37 22.27
N PHE A 46 16.66 17.02 22.95
CA PHE A 46 15.32 17.41 22.52
C PHE A 46 15.11 18.91 22.50
N GLN A 47 15.65 19.63 23.50
CA GLN A 47 15.63 21.10 23.49
C GLN A 47 16.38 21.65 22.26
N SER A 48 17.55 21.11 21.95
CA SER A 48 18.31 21.49 20.76
C SER A 48 17.54 21.24 19.46
N LEU A 49 16.79 20.13 19.37
CA LEU A 49 15.96 19.85 18.21
C LEU A 49 14.76 20.82 18.07
N LEU A 50 14.10 21.13 19.18
CA LEU A 50 13.01 22.12 19.22
C LEU A 50 13.51 23.52 18.81
N ASP A 51 14.69 23.93 19.27
CA ASP A 51 15.33 25.19 18.92
C ASP A 51 15.67 25.25 17.40
N GLN A 52 15.90 24.12 16.76
CA GLN A 52 16.08 23.98 15.31
C GLN A 52 14.76 23.93 14.51
N GLY A 53 13.62 23.97 15.19
CA GLY A 53 12.30 23.90 14.55
C GLY A 53 11.81 22.48 14.20
N VAL A 54 12.42 21.46 14.79
CA VAL A 54 11.92 20.07 14.67
C VAL A 54 10.74 19.90 15.60
N ASP A 55 9.56 19.57 15.06
CA ASP A 55 8.30 19.46 15.82
C ASP A 55 7.74 18.03 15.88
N SER A 56 8.34 17.11 15.13
CA SER A 56 7.92 15.69 15.08
C SER A 56 9.14 14.78 15.23
N ILE A 57 9.03 13.73 16.05
CA ILE A 57 10.10 12.76 16.25
C ILE A 57 9.59 11.31 16.17
N ALA A 58 10.50 10.42 15.75
CA ALA A 58 10.35 8.98 15.81
C ALA A 58 11.31 8.42 16.87
N VAL A 59 10.81 7.53 17.72
CA VAL A 59 11.62 6.81 18.72
C VAL A 59 11.64 5.33 18.38
N ALA A 60 12.84 4.75 18.24
CA ALA A 60 13.00 3.33 17.95
C ALA A 60 14.17 2.76 18.77
N LEU A 61 13.86 1.84 19.70
CA LEU A 61 14.81 1.14 20.53
C LEU A 61 14.88 -0.35 20.15
N MET A 62 16.03 -0.99 20.35
CA MET A 62 16.30 -2.33 19.80
C MET A 62 15.25 -3.37 20.20
N HIS A 63 14.90 -3.47 21.47
CA HIS A 63 13.97 -4.47 22.01
C HIS A 63 12.59 -3.89 22.39
N ALA A 64 12.25 -2.71 21.89
CA ALA A 64 11.00 -2.05 22.25
C ALA A 64 9.75 -2.86 21.84
N CYS A 65 9.85 -3.77 20.88
CA CYS A 65 8.76 -4.67 20.53
C CYS A 65 8.35 -5.60 21.69
N VAL A 66 9.30 -6.00 22.55
CA VAL A 66 9.05 -6.86 23.71
C VAL A 66 9.13 -6.11 25.06
N PHE A 67 9.74 -4.92 25.08
CA PHE A 67 9.86 -4.06 26.26
C PHE A 67 9.67 -2.59 25.89
N PRO A 68 8.40 -2.13 25.75
CA PRO A 68 8.09 -0.78 25.27
C PRO A 68 8.26 0.33 26.29
N GLU A 69 8.46 0.03 27.58
CA GLU A 69 8.44 0.99 28.68
C GLU A 69 9.46 2.12 28.53
N HIS A 70 10.63 1.83 27.96
CA HIS A 70 11.64 2.86 27.71
C HIS A 70 11.23 3.81 26.59
N GLU A 71 10.66 3.30 25.48
CA GLU A 71 10.07 4.17 24.44
C GLU A 71 8.90 5.00 24.97
N LEU A 72 8.02 4.41 25.77
CA LEU A 72 6.90 5.13 26.41
C LEU A 72 7.41 6.28 27.29
N THR A 73 8.49 6.04 28.07
CA THR A 73 9.10 7.05 28.93
C THR A 73 9.70 8.19 28.10
N ILE A 74 10.46 7.85 27.04
CA ILE A 74 11.04 8.85 26.13
C ILE A 74 9.93 9.63 25.42
N GLY A 75 8.88 8.94 24.95
CA GLY A 75 7.76 9.56 24.28
C GLY A 75 6.96 10.52 25.18
N LYS A 76 6.83 10.17 26.48
CA LYS A 76 6.23 11.07 27.48
C LYS A 76 7.07 12.33 27.66
N LEU A 77 8.39 12.19 27.85
CA LEU A 77 9.31 13.32 27.95
C LEU A 77 9.19 14.25 26.73
N ALA A 78 9.22 13.68 25.52
CA ALA A 78 9.11 14.46 24.29
C ALA A 78 7.81 15.27 24.20
N LYS A 79 6.69 14.66 24.56
CA LYS A 79 5.37 15.35 24.62
C LYS A 79 5.35 16.48 25.64
N GLU A 80 5.90 16.23 26.84
CA GLU A 80 6.01 17.23 27.90
C GLU A 80 6.90 18.42 27.50
N MET A 81 7.90 18.19 26.66
CA MET A 81 8.77 19.25 26.12
C MET A 81 8.16 20.04 24.96
N GLY A 82 7.06 19.57 24.35
CA GLY A 82 6.30 20.33 23.36
C GLY A 82 6.43 19.85 21.91
N PHE A 83 6.96 18.65 21.65
CA PHE A 83 6.87 18.08 20.32
C PHE A 83 5.38 17.85 19.94
N SER A 84 5.00 18.33 18.76
CA SER A 84 3.62 18.26 18.27
C SER A 84 3.20 16.83 17.93
N HIS A 85 4.17 16.00 17.50
CA HIS A 85 3.96 14.60 17.19
C HIS A 85 5.14 13.72 17.63
N VAL A 86 4.80 12.55 18.20
CA VAL A 86 5.78 11.55 18.64
C VAL A 86 5.28 10.18 18.20
N SER A 87 6.01 9.55 17.28
CA SER A 87 5.79 8.16 16.90
C SER A 87 6.73 7.25 17.68
N LEU A 88 6.17 6.22 18.32
CA LEU A 88 6.92 5.20 19.04
C LEU A 88 6.89 3.88 18.26
N SER A 89 8.04 3.30 17.97
CA SER A 89 8.12 2.12 17.12
C SER A 89 7.34 0.93 17.68
N SER A 90 7.29 0.82 19.00
CA SER A 90 6.51 -0.19 19.73
C SER A 90 4.98 -0.01 19.62
N GLN A 91 4.50 1.19 19.29
CA GLN A 91 3.08 1.48 19.10
C GLN A 91 2.69 1.47 17.61
N VAL A 92 3.56 1.99 16.76
CA VAL A 92 3.32 2.04 15.30
C VAL A 92 3.29 0.63 14.72
N MET A 93 4.33 -0.19 15.05
CA MET A 93 4.44 -1.55 14.58
C MET A 93 5.29 -2.40 15.54
N PRO A 94 4.70 -3.13 16.49
CA PRO A 94 5.41 -3.89 17.52
C PRO A 94 6.00 -5.19 16.96
N ARG A 95 6.85 -5.10 15.93
CA ARG A 95 7.53 -6.24 15.30
C ARG A 95 9.02 -6.25 15.60
N VAL A 96 9.62 -7.42 15.48
CA VAL A 96 11.07 -7.59 15.46
C VAL A 96 11.69 -6.89 14.24
N LYS A 97 13.02 -6.87 14.13
CA LYS A 97 13.79 -6.16 13.09
C LYS A 97 13.78 -4.62 13.31
N LEU A 98 14.76 -4.14 14.08
CA LEU A 98 14.88 -2.73 14.46
C LEU A 98 14.85 -1.77 13.27
N VAL A 99 15.56 -2.09 12.17
CA VAL A 99 15.72 -1.17 11.04
C VAL A 99 14.38 -0.94 10.35
N ASP A 100 13.69 -2.01 9.97
CA ASP A 100 12.40 -1.92 9.26
C ASP A 100 11.33 -1.26 10.13
N ARG A 101 11.26 -1.62 11.43
CA ARG A 101 10.38 -0.99 12.41
C ARG A 101 10.70 0.49 12.59
N GLY A 102 12.00 0.84 12.68
CA GLY A 102 12.47 2.22 12.81
C GLY A 102 12.13 3.05 11.57
N GLN A 103 12.33 2.52 10.36
CA GLN A 103 11.96 3.18 9.11
C GLN A 103 10.45 3.43 9.06
N THR A 104 9.64 2.44 9.41
CA THR A 104 8.18 2.57 9.49
C THR A 104 7.77 3.67 10.47
N CYS A 105 8.41 3.70 11.65
CA CYS A 105 8.19 4.73 12.65
C CYS A 105 8.57 6.14 12.15
N CYS A 106 9.69 6.27 11.42
CA CYS A 106 10.10 7.53 10.79
C CYS A 106 9.08 8.00 9.74
N VAL A 107 8.58 7.08 8.91
CA VAL A 107 7.54 7.41 7.91
C VAL A 107 6.25 7.86 8.60
N ASP A 108 5.86 7.21 9.69
CA ASP A 108 4.71 7.63 10.48
C ASP A 108 4.90 9.03 11.07
N ALA A 109 6.05 9.30 11.68
CA ALA A 109 6.39 10.60 12.25
C ALA A 109 6.43 11.73 11.20
N TYR A 110 6.79 11.39 9.95
CA TYR A 110 6.80 12.33 8.84
C TYR A 110 5.41 12.60 8.26
N LEU A 111 4.61 11.55 8.02
CA LEU A 111 3.34 11.66 7.31
C LEU A 111 2.16 12.03 8.23
N THR A 112 2.14 11.52 9.47
CA THR A 112 0.98 11.72 10.37
C THR A 112 0.67 13.17 10.67
N PRO A 113 1.66 14.08 10.90
CA PRO A 113 1.36 15.50 11.08
C PRO A 113 0.71 16.14 9.86
N LEU A 114 1.16 15.78 8.64
CA LEU A 114 0.57 16.27 7.39
C LEU A 114 -0.87 15.82 7.21
N ILE A 115 -1.13 14.54 7.51
CA ILE A 115 -2.48 13.96 7.46
C ILE A 115 -3.38 14.63 8.49
N ARG A 116 -2.93 14.82 9.72
CA ARG A 116 -3.72 15.52 10.75
C ARG A 116 -4.10 16.92 10.33
N LYS A 117 -3.15 17.69 9.78
CA LYS A 117 -3.44 19.02 9.24
C LYS A 117 -4.49 18.98 8.13
N TYR A 118 -4.41 17.99 7.23
CA TYR A 118 -5.42 17.78 6.20
C TYR A 118 -6.80 17.46 6.82
N LEU A 119 -6.86 16.55 7.80
CA LEU A 119 -8.09 16.18 8.50
C LEU A 119 -8.73 17.34 9.24
N GLU A 120 -7.94 18.19 9.90
CA GLU A 120 -8.42 19.43 10.56
C GLU A 120 -9.03 20.39 9.54
N GLY A 121 -8.35 20.59 8.41
CA GLY A 121 -8.88 21.39 7.30
C GLY A 121 -10.20 20.83 6.76
N PHE A 122 -10.27 19.52 6.61
CA PHE A 122 -11.47 18.83 6.14
C PHE A 122 -12.63 18.98 7.14
N ARG A 123 -12.39 18.74 8.43
CA ARG A 123 -13.39 18.93 9.51
C ARG A 123 -13.91 20.35 9.58
N SER A 124 -13.05 21.33 9.40
CA SER A 124 -13.42 22.75 9.45
C SER A 124 -14.46 23.16 8.39
N GLY A 125 -14.57 22.41 7.30
CA GLY A 125 -15.58 22.61 6.26
C GLY A 125 -17.01 22.25 6.67
N PHE A 126 -17.20 21.47 7.74
CA PHE A 126 -18.53 21.00 8.17
C PHE A 126 -19.21 21.88 9.24
N LYS A 127 -18.95 23.15 9.28
CA LYS A 127 -19.55 24.23 10.12
C LYS A 127 -20.64 23.78 11.10
N GLY A 128 -20.26 23.40 12.33
CA GLY A 128 -21.20 23.10 13.43
C GLY A 128 -21.94 21.76 13.34
N LYS A 129 -21.59 20.90 12.39
CA LYS A 129 -21.96 19.49 12.35
C LYS A 129 -20.64 18.72 12.24
N GLU A 130 -20.26 18.00 13.25
CA GLU A 130 -19.14 17.07 13.21
C GLU A 130 -19.67 15.69 12.76
N PRO A 131 -19.57 15.34 11.46
CA PRO A 131 -19.91 14.01 11.02
C PRO A 131 -18.85 13.02 11.52
N ASP A 132 -19.25 11.78 11.70
CA ASP A 132 -18.30 10.69 11.87
C ASP A 132 -17.51 10.55 10.58
N LEU A 133 -16.20 10.77 10.65
CA LEU A 133 -15.29 10.70 9.52
C LEU A 133 -14.49 9.44 9.58
N PHE A 134 -14.56 8.65 8.52
CA PHE A 134 -13.80 7.44 8.33
C PHE A 134 -12.84 7.58 7.16
N PHE A 135 -11.66 7.00 7.30
CA PHE A 135 -10.62 7.02 6.28
C PHE A 135 -10.16 5.60 5.95
N MET A 136 -9.97 5.35 4.67
CA MET A 136 -9.47 4.08 4.18
C MET A 136 -8.00 3.91 4.57
N GLN A 137 -7.64 2.76 5.10
CA GLN A 137 -6.27 2.35 5.32
C GLN A 137 -5.75 1.48 4.18
N SER A 138 -4.44 1.29 4.11
CA SER A 138 -3.77 0.51 3.05
C SER A 138 -4.16 -0.97 3.05
N GLU A 139 -4.67 -1.50 4.17
CA GLU A 139 -5.17 -2.86 4.28
C GLU A 139 -6.62 -3.05 3.81
N GLY A 140 -7.28 -1.99 3.35
CA GLY A 140 -8.65 -2.06 2.81
C GLY A 140 -9.77 -1.85 3.82
N GLY A 141 -9.44 -1.58 5.09
CA GLY A 141 -10.40 -1.25 6.14
C GLY A 141 -10.58 0.25 6.35
N LEU A 142 -11.70 0.64 6.91
CA LEU A 142 -11.95 2.01 7.37
C LEU A 142 -11.57 2.16 8.84
N VAL A 143 -11.06 3.33 9.20
CA VAL A 143 -10.77 3.73 10.57
C VAL A 143 -11.29 5.14 10.83
N GLU A 144 -11.65 5.42 12.09
CA GLU A 144 -12.01 6.78 12.52
C GLU A 144 -10.84 7.74 12.31
N ALA A 145 -11.14 8.98 11.93
CA ALA A 145 -10.15 10.02 11.62
C ALA A 145 -9.07 10.19 12.71
N ASP A 146 -9.44 10.08 13.98
CA ASP A 146 -8.51 10.26 15.10
C ASP A 146 -7.52 9.10 15.28
N SER A 147 -7.83 7.93 14.71
CA SER A 147 -7.00 6.74 14.71
C SER A 147 -6.21 6.55 13.40
N PHE A 148 -6.40 7.45 12.43
CA PHE A 148 -5.75 7.34 11.12
C PHE A 148 -4.30 7.79 11.19
N SER A 149 -3.37 6.90 10.80
CA SER A 149 -1.92 7.15 10.87
C SER A 149 -1.28 7.21 9.49
N GLY A 150 -0.17 7.94 9.40
CA GLY A 150 0.51 8.21 8.14
C GLY A 150 1.07 6.96 7.46
N CYS A 151 1.68 6.06 8.21
CA CYS A 151 2.26 4.84 7.64
C CYS A 151 1.20 3.89 7.07
N ARG A 152 -0.05 3.95 7.56
CA ARG A 152 -1.18 3.14 7.07
C ARG A 152 -1.99 3.80 5.95
N ALA A 153 -1.65 5.04 5.57
CA ALA A 153 -2.36 5.82 4.56
C ALA A 153 -1.82 5.69 3.14
N ILE A 154 -0.63 5.10 2.97
CA ILE A 154 0.17 5.19 1.73
C ILE A 154 -0.56 4.64 0.50
N LEU A 155 -1.25 3.53 0.63
CA LEU A 155 -2.02 2.89 -0.44
C LEU A 155 -3.54 3.00 -0.25
N SER A 156 -4.02 3.98 0.53
CA SER A 156 -5.45 4.10 0.86
C SER A 156 -6.36 4.26 -0.38
N GLY A 157 -5.92 5.01 -1.39
CA GLY A 157 -6.66 5.20 -2.64
C GLY A 157 -6.80 3.90 -3.44
N PRO A 158 -5.68 3.25 -3.82
CA PRO A 158 -5.70 1.94 -4.47
C PRO A 158 -6.46 0.87 -3.68
N ALA A 159 -6.33 0.85 -2.35
CA ALA A 159 -7.05 -0.10 -1.48
C ALA A 159 -8.58 0.01 -1.63
N GLY A 160 -9.12 1.24 -1.73
CA GLY A 160 -10.52 1.46 -2.03
C GLY A 160 -10.95 0.84 -3.37
N GLY A 161 -10.09 0.92 -4.38
CA GLY A 161 -10.29 0.27 -5.68
C GLY A 161 -10.38 -1.26 -5.57
N VAL A 162 -9.49 -1.86 -4.77
CA VAL A 162 -9.50 -3.32 -4.52
C VAL A 162 -10.80 -3.75 -3.86
N VAL A 163 -11.22 -3.06 -2.79
CA VAL A 163 -12.50 -3.34 -2.13
C VAL A 163 -13.67 -3.18 -3.11
N GLY A 164 -13.64 -2.11 -3.92
CA GLY A 164 -14.68 -1.83 -4.90
C GLY A 164 -14.86 -2.93 -5.93
N TYR A 165 -13.76 -3.38 -6.56
CA TYR A 165 -13.88 -4.45 -7.54
C TYR A 165 -14.15 -5.81 -6.90
N ALA A 166 -13.54 -6.12 -5.77
CA ALA A 166 -13.72 -7.40 -5.09
C ALA A 166 -15.20 -7.64 -4.75
N ILE A 167 -15.84 -6.71 -4.05
CA ILE A 167 -17.26 -6.82 -3.69
C ILE A 167 -18.16 -6.82 -4.94
N SER A 168 -17.85 -5.97 -5.92
CA SER A 168 -18.68 -5.87 -7.13
C SER A 168 -18.60 -7.10 -8.04
N THR A 169 -17.44 -7.78 -8.10
CA THR A 169 -17.28 -9.00 -8.87
C THR A 169 -17.81 -10.21 -8.13
N ASP A 170 -17.66 -10.28 -6.82
CA ASP A 170 -18.18 -11.38 -5.98
C ASP A 170 -19.70 -11.50 -6.11
N ILE A 171 -20.42 -10.38 -6.13
CA ILE A 171 -21.87 -10.36 -6.36
C ILE A 171 -22.26 -10.92 -7.74
N ASN A 172 -21.40 -10.75 -8.77
CA ASN A 172 -21.73 -11.08 -10.15
C ASN A 172 -21.10 -12.39 -10.66
N ASP A 173 -20.00 -12.87 -10.07
CA ASP A 173 -19.23 -14.01 -10.57
C ASP A 173 -18.32 -14.59 -9.45
N ALA A 174 -18.89 -14.92 -8.32
CA ALA A 174 -18.23 -15.31 -7.07
C ALA A 174 -17.26 -16.52 -7.17
N GLU A 175 -17.32 -17.28 -8.27
CA GLU A 175 -16.52 -18.51 -8.42
C GLU A 175 -15.17 -18.27 -9.11
N ARG A 176 -14.92 -17.09 -9.65
CA ARG A 176 -13.70 -16.82 -10.44
C ARG A 176 -12.78 -15.82 -9.75
N PRO A 177 -11.48 -16.11 -9.70
CA PRO A 177 -10.50 -15.13 -9.23
C PRO A 177 -10.46 -13.92 -10.17
N VAL A 178 -10.10 -12.77 -9.62
CA VAL A 178 -10.16 -11.48 -10.30
C VAL A 178 -8.79 -10.80 -10.26
N ILE A 179 -8.38 -10.26 -11.40
CA ILE A 179 -7.27 -9.29 -11.48
C ILE A 179 -7.88 -7.90 -11.51
N GLY A 180 -7.59 -7.07 -10.51
CA GLY A 180 -7.87 -5.65 -10.52
C GLY A 180 -6.86 -4.91 -11.40
N PHE A 181 -7.35 -4.03 -12.27
CA PHE A 181 -6.56 -3.20 -13.16
C PHE A 181 -7.08 -1.77 -13.09
N ASP A 182 -6.43 -0.94 -12.28
CA ASP A 182 -6.70 0.48 -12.11
C ASP A 182 -5.70 1.30 -12.91
N MET A 183 -6.11 1.92 -14.00
CA MET A 183 -5.26 2.80 -14.77
C MET A 183 -5.73 4.23 -14.69
N GLY A 184 -4.94 5.05 -14.03
CA GLY A 184 -5.12 6.49 -13.95
C GLY A 184 -4.30 7.27 -14.98
N GLY A 185 -4.09 8.55 -14.70
CA GLY A 185 -3.27 9.43 -15.54
C GLY A 185 -1.77 9.19 -15.40
N THR A 186 -1.29 8.74 -14.25
CA THR A 186 0.14 8.68 -13.90
C THR A 186 0.67 7.26 -13.77
N SER A 187 -0.14 6.38 -13.21
CA SER A 187 0.24 5.01 -12.86
C SER A 187 -0.87 4.02 -13.15
N THR A 188 -0.51 2.77 -13.07
CA THR A 188 -1.42 1.63 -13.07
C THR A 188 -1.17 0.80 -11.83
N ASP A 189 -2.24 0.51 -11.09
CA ASP A 189 -2.25 -0.35 -9.92
C ASP A 189 -2.90 -1.67 -10.28
N VAL A 190 -2.24 -2.77 -9.93
CA VAL A 190 -2.75 -4.12 -10.15
C VAL A 190 -2.76 -4.91 -8.86
N SER A 191 -3.78 -5.73 -8.69
CA SER A 191 -3.98 -6.56 -7.50
C SER A 191 -4.76 -7.82 -7.88
N ARG A 192 -4.77 -8.82 -7.00
CA ARG A 192 -5.52 -10.05 -7.19
C ARG A 192 -6.49 -10.26 -6.04
N PHE A 193 -7.67 -10.81 -6.35
CA PHE A 193 -8.68 -11.24 -5.39
C PHE A 193 -9.19 -12.63 -5.78
N ALA A 194 -9.28 -13.54 -4.80
CA ALA A 194 -9.77 -14.89 -5.02
C ALA A 194 -10.66 -15.36 -3.86
N GLY A 195 -11.70 -14.58 -3.54
CA GLY A 195 -12.56 -14.80 -2.38
C GLY A 195 -12.02 -14.18 -1.09
N GLU A 196 -10.71 -13.95 -1.02
CA GLU A 196 -10.05 -13.27 0.09
C GLU A 196 -9.08 -12.21 -0.44
N TYR A 197 -8.86 -11.16 0.36
CA TYR A 197 -7.84 -10.15 0.05
C TYR A 197 -6.45 -10.74 0.22
N GLU A 198 -5.54 -10.38 -0.66
CA GLU A 198 -4.12 -10.70 -0.52
C GLU A 198 -3.42 -9.54 0.19
N TRP A 199 -2.75 -9.84 1.31
CA TRP A 199 -2.02 -8.86 2.09
C TRP A 199 -0.51 -9.07 2.02
N THR A 200 0.22 -7.98 2.12
CA THR A 200 1.64 -8.00 2.43
C THR A 200 1.88 -7.18 3.68
N HIS A 201 2.87 -7.59 4.46
CA HIS A 201 3.27 -6.88 5.69
C HIS A 201 4.63 -6.21 5.56
N GLU A 202 5.31 -6.45 4.48
CA GLU A 202 6.59 -5.84 4.15
C GLU A 202 6.51 -5.31 2.72
N SER A 203 6.84 -4.02 2.56
CA SER A 203 6.83 -3.37 1.25
C SER A 203 7.98 -2.37 1.16
N GLU A 204 8.34 -2.02 -0.06
CA GLU A 204 9.28 -0.95 -0.32
C GLU A 204 8.57 0.17 -1.07
N VAL A 205 8.58 1.36 -0.49
CA VAL A 205 8.01 2.56 -1.10
C VAL A 205 9.08 3.63 -1.15
N ALA A 206 9.41 4.10 -2.36
CA ALA A 206 10.45 5.11 -2.59
C ALA A 206 11.82 4.76 -1.95
N GLY A 207 12.21 3.49 -1.92
CA GLY A 207 13.46 3.01 -1.34
C GLY A 207 13.44 2.87 0.19
N VAL A 208 12.27 2.99 0.82
CA VAL A 208 12.08 2.83 2.27
C VAL A 208 11.31 1.54 2.53
N HIS A 209 11.88 0.68 3.37
CA HIS A 209 11.20 -0.55 3.79
C HIS A 209 10.17 -0.25 4.88
N LEU A 210 8.95 -0.70 4.65
CA LEU A 210 7.82 -0.51 5.55
C LEU A 210 7.30 -1.85 6.05
N GLN A 211 7.06 -1.93 7.35
CA GLN A 211 6.40 -3.07 7.99
C GLN A 211 5.00 -2.66 8.43
N VAL A 212 4.08 -2.52 7.48
CA VAL A 212 2.67 -2.25 7.77
C VAL A 212 1.78 -3.20 6.99
N PRO A 213 0.66 -3.66 7.56
CA PRO A 213 -0.35 -4.40 6.80
C PRO A 213 -0.86 -3.55 5.65
N GLN A 214 -0.85 -4.10 4.46
CA GLN A 214 -1.41 -3.47 3.26
C GLN A 214 -1.86 -4.53 2.26
N LEU A 215 -2.82 -4.18 1.41
CA LEU A 215 -3.19 -5.04 0.29
C LEU A 215 -1.99 -5.21 -0.66
N ASP A 216 -1.82 -6.40 -1.23
CA ASP A 216 -0.76 -6.64 -2.21
C ASP A 216 -1.12 -6.00 -3.55
N ILE A 217 -0.75 -4.74 -3.65
CA ILE A 217 -0.96 -3.90 -4.83
C ILE A 217 0.39 -3.60 -5.46
N ARG A 218 0.51 -3.87 -6.76
CA ARG A 218 1.71 -3.55 -7.53
C ARG A 218 1.44 -2.35 -8.41
N THR A 219 2.24 -1.32 -8.23
CA THR A 219 2.15 -0.07 -9.01
C THR A 219 3.22 -0.03 -10.08
N VAL A 220 2.85 0.34 -11.29
CA VAL A 220 3.77 0.63 -12.36
C VAL A 220 3.56 2.06 -12.89
N ALA A 221 4.66 2.75 -13.17
CA ALA A 221 4.63 4.12 -13.70
C ALA A 221 4.23 4.12 -15.20
N ALA A 222 3.02 3.66 -15.48
CA ALA A 222 2.39 3.63 -16.79
C ALA A 222 0.94 4.08 -16.67
N GLY A 223 0.61 5.24 -17.18
CA GLY A 223 -0.73 5.84 -17.15
C GLY A 223 -1.01 6.63 -18.41
N GLY A 224 -2.17 7.26 -18.48
CA GLY A 224 -2.57 8.06 -19.65
C GLY A 224 -1.59 9.20 -19.98
N GLY A 225 -0.97 9.81 -18.96
CA GLY A 225 0.02 10.87 -19.10
C GLY A 225 1.46 10.39 -19.31
N SER A 226 1.74 9.08 -19.40
CA SER A 226 3.10 8.58 -19.63
C SER A 226 3.65 9.12 -20.95
N ARG A 227 4.83 9.76 -20.87
CA ARG A 227 5.46 10.45 -22.00
C ARG A 227 5.99 9.46 -23.01
N LEU A 228 5.95 9.86 -24.28
CA LEU A 228 6.40 9.05 -25.41
C LEU A 228 7.74 9.54 -25.91
N PHE A 229 8.68 8.60 -26.14
CA PHE A 229 10.01 8.89 -26.64
C PHE A 229 10.40 7.86 -27.71
N PHE A 230 11.12 8.33 -28.73
CA PHE A 230 11.83 7.44 -29.64
C PHE A 230 13.33 7.59 -29.38
N ARG A 231 13.93 6.56 -28.79
CA ARG A 231 15.34 6.57 -28.37
C ARG A 231 16.02 5.27 -28.80
N ASN A 232 17.20 5.38 -29.35
CA ASN A 232 17.97 4.20 -29.83
C ASN A 232 17.16 3.29 -30.79
N ARG A 233 16.34 3.89 -31.64
CA ARG A 233 15.41 3.22 -32.58
C ARG A 233 14.34 2.35 -31.89
N LEU A 234 13.98 2.65 -30.67
CA LEU A 234 12.96 1.95 -29.89
C LEU A 234 11.88 2.93 -29.43
N PHE A 235 10.65 2.44 -29.42
CA PHE A 235 9.55 3.11 -28.75
C PHE A 235 9.72 2.97 -27.24
N VAL A 236 9.71 4.06 -26.51
CA VAL A 236 9.85 4.12 -25.04
C VAL A 236 8.68 4.88 -24.47
N VAL A 237 8.04 4.31 -23.43
CA VAL A 237 6.91 4.91 -22.72
C VAL A 237 7.30 5.07 -21.26
N GLY A 238 7.22 6.32 -20.79
CA GLY A 238 7.56 6.68 -19.41
C GLY A 238 9.07 6.48 -19.09
N PRO A 239 9.40 6.39 -17.79
CA PRO A 239 8.51 6.50 -16.61
C PRO A 239 7.99 7.92 -16.36
N GLU A 240 8.53 8.93 -17.08
CA GLU A 240 8.11 10.32 -16.93
C GLU A 240 6.64 10.50 -17.33
N SER A 241 5.90 11.28 -16.53
CA SER A 241 4.51 11.65 -16.82
C SER A 241 4.41 13.13 -17.19
N SER A 242 3.46 13.45 -18.08
CA SER A 242 3.05 14.85 -18.35
C SER A 242 2.27 15.46 -17.18
N GLY A 243 1.82 14.64 -16.22
CA GLY A 243 0.96 15.07 -15.12
C GLY A 243 -0.40 15.58 -15.60
N ALA A 244 -1.09 16.29 -14.73
CA ALA A 244 -2.33 16.99 -15.06
C ALA A 244 -2.04 18.37 -15.70
N LEU A 245 -0.95 19.01 -15.30
CA LEU A 245 -0.47 20.29 -15.83
C LEU A 245 1.04 20.15 -16.12
N PRO A 246 1.53 20.40 -17.33
CA PRO A 246 0.77 20.84 -18.51
C PRO A 246 -0.16 19.78 -19.10
N GLY A 247 -0.01 18.50 -18.74
CA GLY A 247 -0.80 17.39 -19.27
C GLY A 247 -0.33 16.94 -20.67
N PRO A 248 -1.06 16.05 -21.33
CA PRO A 248 -0.89 15.68 -22.73
C PRO A 248 -0.97 16.86 -23.70
N VAL A 249 -0.48 16.68 -24.92
CA VAL A 249 -0.62 17.69 -26.01
C VAL A 249 -2.10 18.10 -26.18
N CYS A 250 -3.00 17.13 -26.19
CA CYS A 250 -4.43 17.36 -26.40
C CYS A 250 -5.11 18.17 -25.28
N TYR A 251 -4.44 18.43 -24.15
CA TYR A 251 -4.96 19.29 -23.07
C TYR A 251 -4.73 20.79 -23.35
N ARG A 252 -4.07 21.16 -24.45
CA ARG A 252 -3.90 22.54 -24.94
C ARG A 252 -3.02 23.45 -24.04
N ASN A 253 -2.22 22.86 -23.14
CA ASN A 253 -1.36 23.60 -22.20
C ASN A 253 0.15 23.49 -22.55
N GLY A 254 0.47 23.10 -23.80
CA GLY A 254 1.87 22.98 -24.25
C GLY A 254 2.60 21.77 -23.69
N GLY A 255 1.88 20.74 -23.32
CA GLY A 255 2.45 19.48 -22.79
C GLY A 255 3.08 18.59 -23.87
N PRO A 256 3.81 17.54 -23.47
CA PRO A 256 4.43 16.57 -24.39
C PRO A 256 3.45 15.49 -24.84
N LEU A 257 3.83 14.80 -25.94
CA LEU A 257 3.10 13.59 -26.39
C LEU A 257 3.07 12.53 -25.28
N SER A 258 1.91 11.94 -25.09
CA SER A 258 1.63 10.91 -24.09
C SER A 258 0.74 9.79 -24.63
N ILE A 259 0.46 8.79 -23.79
CA ILE A 259 -0.45 7.68 -24.11
C ILE A 259 -1.88 8.19 -24.40
N THR A 260 -2.34 9.24 -23.73
CA THR A 260 -3.63 9.86 -24.00
C THR A 260 -3.71 10.37 -25.45
N ASP A 261 -2.65 11.05 -25.92
CA ASP A 261 -2.60 11.53 -27.32
C ASP A 261 -2.60 10.39 -28.32
N ALA A 262 -1.86 9.30 -28.03
CA ALA A 262 -1.86 8.10 -28.87
C ALA A 262 -3.28 7.48 -28.98
N ASN A 263 -3.99 7.35 -27.86
CA ASN A 263 -5.35 6.83 -27.86
C ASN A 263 -6.35 7.76 -28.57
N LEU A 264 -6.12 9.07 -28.51
CA LEU A 264 -6.92 10.08 -29.18
C LEU A 264 -6.71 10.00 -30.71
N VAL A 265 -5.47 9.91 -31.18
CA VAL A 265 -5.13 9.75 -32.62
C VAL A 265 -5.73 8.47 -33.16
N LEU A 266 -5.66 7.37 -32.40
CA LEU A 266 -6.24 6.08 -32.78
C LEU A 266 -7.76 6.01 -32.69
N GLY A 267 -8.44 7.09 -32.29
CA GLY A 267 -9.89 7.14 -32.15
C GLY A 267 -10.47 6.29 -31.02
N ARG A 268 -9.66 5.96 -30.01
CA ARG A 268 -10.10 5.26 -28.80
C ARG A 268 -10.68 6.21 -27.75
N LEU A 269 -10.31 7.49 -27.83
CA LEU A 269 -10.92 8.58 -27.10
C LEU A 269 -11.76 9.40 -28.08
N LEU A 270 -12.96 9.72 -27.68
CA LEU A 270 -13.94 10.48 -28.46
C LEU A 270 -14.15 11.83 -27.80
N PRO A 271 -13.57 12.94 -28.34
CA PRO A 271 -13.64 14.27 -27.72
C PRO A 271 -15.05 14.73 -27.37
N GLU A 272 -16.04 14.37 -28.22
CA GLU A 272 -17.44 14.70 -28.02
C GLU A 272 -18.10 14.10 -26.77
N HIS A 273 -17.46 13.12 -26.16
CA HIS A 273 -17.88 12.50 -24.88
C HIS A 273 -17.09 12.97 -23.67
N PHE A 274 -16.13 13.89 -23.86
CA PHE A 274 -15.36 14.49 -22.77
C PHE A 274 -15.91 15.87 -22.40
N PRO A 275 -15.81 16.28 -21.15
CA PRO A 275 -16.16 17.64 -20.76
C PRO A 275 -15.21 18.66 -21.42
N GLU A 276 -15.72 19.84 -21.73
CA GLU A 276 -14.93 20.95 -22.24
C GLU A 276 -14.24 21.69 -21.09
N VAL A 277 -13.17 21.10 -20.55
CA VAL A 277 -12.42 21.61 -19.38
C VAL A 277 -10.93 21.81 -19.66
N PHE A 278 -10.53 21.78 -20.93
CA PHE A 278 -9.13 21.85 -21.33
C PHE A 278 -8.75 23.26 -21.81
N GLY A 279 -7.44 23.47 -22.00
CA GLY A 279 -6.89 24.74 -22.40
C GLY A 279 -6.72 25.74 -21.25
N PRO A 280 -6.08 26.88 -21.53
CA PRO A 280 -5.72 27.87 -20.50
C PRO A 280 -6.91 28.45 -19.73
N ASN A 281 -8.09 28.46 -20.34
CA ASN A 281 -9.32 28.98 -19.73
C ASN A 281 -10.28 27.86 -19.27
N GLU A 282 -9.85 26.61 -19.30
CA GLU A 282 -10.63 25.42 -18.87
C GLU A 282 -12.03 25.34 -19.53
N ASN A 283 -12.14 25.68 -20.82
CA ASN A 283 -13.41 25.75 -21.55
C ASN A 283 -13.35 25.21 -22.98
N LEU A 284 -12.38 24.35 -23.28
CA LEU A 284 -12.17 23.79 -24.61
C LEU A 284 -12.24 22.24 -24.58
N PRO A 285 -12.65 21.59 -25.71
CA PRO A 285 -12.56 20.15 -25.85
C PRO A 285 -11.09 19.68 -26.01
N LEU A 286 -10.86 18.37 -25.96
CA LEU A 286 -9.61 17.74 -26.31
C LEU A 286 -9.17 18.13 -27.74
N ASP A 287 -7.88 18.45 -27.94
CA ASP A 287 -7.30 18.86 -29.22
C ASP A 287 -6.75 17.66 -30.00
N ARG A 288 -7.61 17.05 -30.82
CA ARG A 288 -7.20 15.93 -31.68
C ARG A 288 -6.23 16.37 -32.76
N ASP A 289 -6.43 17.55 -33.32
CA ASP A 289 -5.61 18.05 -34.45
C ASP A 289 -4.19 18.37 -33.98
N ALA A 290 -4.03 18.99 -32.80
CA ALA A 290 -2.72 19.22 -32.19
C ALA A 290 -1.99 17.89 -31.90
N ALA A 291 -2.70 16.90 -31.32
CA ALA A 291 -2.11 15.59 -31.05
C ALA A 291 -1.67 14.90 -32.38
N TYR A 292 -2.50 14.92 -33.41
CA TYR A 292 -2.16 14.36 -34.72
C TYR A 292 -0.97 15.07 -35.38
N HIS A 293 -0.92 16.38 -35.31
CA HIS A 293 0.19 17.17 -35.84
C HIS A 293 1.52 16.82 -35.16
N GLU A 294 1.56 16.75 -33.84
CA GLU A 294 2.76 16.37 -33.11
C GLU A 294 3.17 14.90 -33.36
N PHE A 295 2.21 13.99 -33.50
CA PHE A 295 2.49 12.62 -33.93
C PHE A 295 3.01 12.56 -35.36
N SER A 296 2.51 13.37 -36.29
CA SER A 296 3.03 13.47 -37.67
C SER A 296 4.50 13.88 -37.65
N ARG A 297 4.85 14.93 -36.89
CA ARG A 297 6.23 15.39 -36.73
C ARG A 297 7.15 14.29 -36.16
N LEU A 298 6.69 13.59 -35.12
CA LEU A 298 7.44 12.46 -34.53
C LEU A 298 7.58 11.31 -35.54
N THR A 299 6.56 11.03 -36.33
CA THR A 299 6.58 9.99 -37.38
C THR A 299 7.60 10.28 -38.46
N ASP A 300 7.71 11.53 -38.93
CA ASP A 300 8.73 11.97 -39.89
C ASP A 300 10.13 11.82 -39.31
N GLU A 301 10.33 12.17 -38.03
CA GLU A 301 11.60 11.97 -37.35
C GLU A 301 11.97 10.46 -37.29
N ILE A 302 11.05 9.59 -36.91
CA ILE A 302 11.22 8.14 -36.82
C ILE A 302 11.57 7.57 -38.21
N ASN A 303 10.81 7.93 -39.24
CA ASN A 303 11.00 7.45 -40.58
C ASN A 303 12.35 7.88 -41.13
N SER A 304 12.85 9.05 -40.75
CA SER A 304 14.21 9.49 -41.16
C SER A 304 15.34 8.66 -40.53
N GLN A 305 15.10 8.01 -39.43
CA GLN A 305 16.08 7.18 -38.68
C GLN A 305 15.98 5.69 -39.00
N LEU A 306 14.88 5.23 -39.60
CA LEU A 306 14.64 3.83 -39.91
C LEU A 306 14.93 3.55 -41.38
N ASN A 307 15.61 2.41 -41.67
CA ASN A 307 15.84 1.91 -43.01
C ASN A 307 14.75 0.89 -43.42
N THR A 308 13.49 1.17 -43.05
CA THR A 308 12.32 0.33 -43.34
C THR A 308 11.31 1.14 -44.14
N PRO A 309 10.29 0.50 -44.73
CA PRO A 309 9.19 1.26 -45.31
C PRO A 309 8.65 2.30 -44.34
N PRO A 310 8.26 3.50 -44.80
CA PRO A 310 7.77 4.55 -43.93
C PRO A 310 6.55 4.08 -43.13
N LEU A 311 6.52 4.36 -41.82
CA LEU A 311 5.41 4.10 -40.96
C LEU A 311 4.34 5.21 -41.08
N LEU A 312 3.08 4.85 -40.92
CA LEU A 312 1.97 5.79 -40.79
C LEU A 312 1.91 6.35 -39.36
N VAL A 313 1.25 7.50 -39.19
CA VAL A 313 1.06 8.13 -37.89
C VAL A 313 0.35 7.18 -36.91
N GLU A 314 -0.66 6.47 -37.38
CA GLU A 314 -1.42 5.49 -36.60
C GLU A 314 -0.58 4.27 -36.21
N GLU A 315 0.37 3.85 -37.08
CA GLU A 315 1.28 2.74 -36.77
C GLU A 315 2.25 3.13 -35.66
N VAL A 316 2.78 4.36 -35.69
CA VAL A 316 3.63 4.91 -34.64
C VAL A 316 2.86 5.03 -33.33
N ALA A 317 1.67 5.62 -33.33
CA ALA A 317 0.81 5.71 -32.16
C ALA A 317 0.48 4.33 -31.58
N HIS A 318 0.13 3.36 -32.44
CA HIS A 318 -0.13 1.98 -32.02
C HIS A 318 1.12 1.28 -31.47
N GLY A 319 2.31 1.58 -32.03
CA GLY A 319 3.58 1.08 -31.51
C GLY A 319 3.81 1.46 -30.03
N PHE A 320 3.57 2.71 -29.67
CA PHE A 320 3.65 3.18 -28.27
C PHE A 320 2.61 2.51 -27.38
N ILE A 321 1.36 2.35 -27.86
CA ILE A 321 0.32 1.65 -27.12
C ILE A 321 0.70 0.18 -26.82
N ARG A 322 1.34 -0.51 -27.77
CA ARG A 322 1.83 -1.87 -27.54
C ARG A 322 2.88 -1.92 -26.43
N VAL A 323 3.84 -0.99 -26.43
CA VAL A 323 4.85 -0.90 -25.36
C VAL A 323 4.19 -0.62 -24.01
N ALA A 324 3.24 0.30 -23.94
CA ALA A 324 2.50 0.59 -22.71
C ALA A 324 1.76 -0.66 -22.19
N ASN A 325 1.06 -1.39 -23.08
CA ASN A 325 0.33 -2.59 -22.70
C ASN A 325 1.26 -3.70 -22.17
N GLU A 326 2.43 -3.93 -22.77
CA GLU A 326 3.40 -4.90 -22.26
C GLU A 326 3.98 -4.46 -20.91
N THR A 327 4.22 -3.16 -20.73
CA THR A 327 4.65 -2.62 -19.43
C THR A 327 3.62 -2.86 -18.33
N MET A 328 2.33 -2.68 -18.62
CA MET A 328 1.24 -2.91 -17.68
C MET A 328 0.93 -4.40 -17.48
N ALA A 329 1.15 -5.26 -18.48
CA ALA A 329 0.96 -6.70 -18.36
C ALA A 329 1.98 -7.37 -17.43
N ARG A 330 3.17 -6.78 -17.30
CA ARG A 330 4.26 -7.33 -16.48
C ARG A 330 3.91 -7.50 -15.01
N PRO A 331 3.47 -6.48 -14.27
CA PRO A 331 3.09 -6.65 -12.87
C PRO A 331 1.89 -7.59 -12.68
N ILE A 332 0.99 -7.70 -13.66
CA ILE A 332 -0.09 -8.70 -13.61
C ILE A 332 0.47 -10.11 -13.65
N ARG A 333 1.48 -10.38 -14.50
CA ARG A 333 2.15 -11.69 -14.52
C ARG A 333 2.91 -11.98 -13.21
N GLU A 334 3.47 -10.96 -12.58
CA GLU A 334 4.20 -11.07 -11.30
C GLU A 334 3.27 -11.51 -10.15
N ILE A 335 2.04 -10.98 -10.07
CA ILE A 335 1.07 -11.34 -9.02
C ILE A 335 0.25 -12.59 -9.36
N SER A 336 0.40 -13.17 -10.53
CA SER A 336 -0.38 -14.31 -10.98
C SER A 336 0.49 -15.47 -11.49
N VAL A 337 0.95 -15.43 -12.73
CA VAL A 337 1.70 -16.53 -13.37
C VAL A 337 2.97 -16.87 -12.58
N ALA A 338 3.70 -15.88 -12.10
CA ALA A 338 4.91 -16.11 -11.30
C ALA A 338 4.63 -16.83 -9.96
N ARG A 339 3.38 -16.77 -9.49
CA ARG A 339 2.88 -17.48 -8.30
C ARG A 339 2.11 -18.77 -8.65
N GLY A 340 2.15 -19.19 -9.91
CA GLY A 340 1.52 -20.45 -10.36
C GLY A 340 0.03 -20.36 -10.68
N PHE A 341 -0.56 -19.17 -10.78
CA PHE A 341 -1.97 -19.01 -11.13
C PHE A 341 -2.18 -18.93 -12.63
N ASP A 342 -3.17 -19.64 -13.17
CA ASP A 342 -3.57 -19.55 -14.58
C ASP A 342 -4.47 -18.33 -14.81
N LEU A 343 -4.00 -17.38 -15.63
CA LEU A 343 -4.76 -16.17 -15.95
C LEU A 343 -6.04 -16.43 -16.75
N LYS A 344 -6.17 -17.58 -17.43
CA LYS A 344 -7.39 -17.96 -18.16
C LYS A 344 -8.61 -18.14 -17.23
N GLU A 345 -8.35 -18.46 -15.99
CA GLU A 345 -9.39 -18.66 -14.97
C GLU A 345 -9.85 -17.32 -14.37
N HIS A 346 -9.12 -16.24 -14.59
CA HIS A 346 -9.38 -14.95 -13.98
C HIS A 346 -10.33 -14.08 -14.82
N VAL A 347 -10.98 -13.15 -14.13
CA VAL A 347 -11.67 -12.01 -14.70
C VAL A 347 -10.76 -10.79 -14.60
N LEU A 348 -10.67 -9.95 -15.64
CA LEU A 348 -10.00 -8.66 -15.59
C LEU A 348 -11.01 -7.59 -15.16
N ALA A 349 -10.97 -7.15 -13.92
CA ALA A 349 -11.75 -6.02 -13.43
C ALA A 349 -11.04 -4.72 -13.78
N CYS A 350 -11.54 -4.01 -14.78
CA CYS A 350 -10.95 -2.80 -15.30
C CYS A 350 -11.65 -1.56 -14.76
N PHE A 351 -10.86 -0.64 -14.22
CA PHE A 351 -11.34 0.64 -13.70
C PHE A 351 -10.26 1.73 -13.80
N GLY A 352 -10.54 2.93 -13.25
CA GLY A 352 -9.72 4.12 -13.46
C GLY A 352 -10.05 4.82 -14.78
N GLY A 353 -9.66 6.09 -14.88
CA GLY A 353 -10.03 6.96 -16.01
C GLY A 353 -9.46 6.55 -17.37
N ALA A 354 -8.36 5.80 -17.40
CA ALA A 354 -7.68 5.37 -18.62
C ALA A 354 -7.79 3.87 -18.92
N GLY A 355 -8.22 3.05 -17.95
CA GLY A 355 -8.19 1.60 -18.05
C GLY A 355 -8.94 1.01 -19.23
N GLY A 356 -10.15 1.51 -19.52
CA GLY A 356 -11.01 1.02 -20.60
C GLY A 356 -10.38 1.05 -22.00
N GLN A 357 -9.43 1.97 -22.23
CA GLN A 357 -8.74 2.11 -23.52
C GLN A 357 -7.74 0.96 -23.78
N HIS A 358 -7.34 0.25 -22.74
CA HIS A 358 -6.29 -0.78 -22.75
C HIS A 358 -6.81 -2.18 -22.43
N ALA A 359 -7.94 -2.29 -21.73
CA ALA A 359 -8.47 -3.53 -21.15
C ALA A 359 -8.56 -4.70 -22.15
N CYS A 360 -9.12 -4.47 -23.33
CA CYS A 360 -9.24 -5.52 -24.36
C CYS A 360 -7.90 -6.00 -24.91
N ALA A 361 -6.92 -5.09 -25.07
CA ALA A 361 -5.60 -5.45 -25.53
C ALA A 361 -4.83 -6.22 -24.45
N LEU A 362 -4.92 -5.80 -23.20
CA LEU A 362 -4.32 -6.49 -22.06
C LEU A 362 -4.92 -7.88 -21.86
N ALA A 363 -6.24 -8.02 -21.93
CA ALA A 363 -6.90 -9.31 -21.83
C ALA A 363 -6.39 -10.30 -22.89
N ARG A 364 -6.18 -9.84 -24.13
CA ARG A 364 -5.59 -10.69 -25.21
C ARG A 364 -4.14 -11.06 -24.92
N ILE A 365 -3.31 -10.12 -24.44
CA ILE A 365 -1.90 -10.37 -24.09
C ILE A 365 -1.77 -11.38 -22.95
N LEU A 366 -2.73 -11.35 -22.02
CA LEU A 366 -2.76 -12.16 -20.82
C LEU A 366 -3.59 -13.46 -20.95
N ASP A 367 -4.23 -13.65 -22.11
CA ASP A 367 -5.13 -14.78 -22.39
C ASP A 367 -6.35 -14.85 -21.43
N ILE A 368 -6.78 -13.69 -20.93
CA ILE A 368 -7.98 -13.52 -20.12
C ILE A 368 -9.18 -13.35 -21.04
N ASN A 369 -10.22 -14.14 -20.84
CA ASN A 369 -11.39 -14.19 -21.72
C ASN A 369 -12.58 -13.35 -21.24
N LYS A 370 -12.53 -12.83 -20.01
CA LYS A 370 -13.62 -12.05 -19.40
C LYS A 370 -13.09 -10.75 -18.82
N ILE A 371 -13.75 -9.63 -19.21
CA ILE A 371 -13.47 -8.30 -18.68
C ILE A 371 -14.73 -7.82 -17.96
N PHE A 372 -14.54 -7.36 -16.72
CA PHE A 372 -15.57 -6.73 -15.92
C PHE A 372 -15.31 -5.23 -15.85
N ILE A 373 -16.31 -4.41 -16.20
CA ILE A 373 -16.26 -2.95 -16.08
C ILE A 373 -17.50 -2.52 -15.31
N HIS A 374 -17.30 -2.06 -14.09
CA HIS A 374 -18.40 -1.57 -13.27
C HIS A 374 -18.93 -0.23 -13.82
N ARG A 375 -20.23 0.03 -13.65
CA ARG A 375 -20.83 1.31 -14.09
C ARG A 375 -20.17 2.56 -13.47
N PHE A 376 -19.54 2.41 -12.31
CA PHE A 376 -18.78 3.44 -11.62
C PHE A 376 -17.25 3.25 -11.78
N ALA A 377 -16.80 2.62 -12.85
CA ALA A 377 -15.38 2.34 -13.07
C ALA A 377 -14.48 3.59 -12.95
N GLY A 378 -14.95 4.76 -13.34
CA GLY A 378 -14.19 6.02 -13.21
C GLY A 378 -14.01 6.52 -11.78
N ILE A 379 -14.77 6.01 -10.81
CA ILE A 379 -14.75 6.40 -9.39
C ILE A 379 -14.82 5.16 -8.47
N LEU A 380 -14.31 4.03 -8.94
CA LEU A 380 -14.49 2.76 -8.24
C LEU A 380 -13.81 2.76 -6.86
N SER A 381 -12.68 3.43 -6.72
CA SER A 381 -12.00 3.57 -5.41
C SER A 381 -12.89 4.30 -4.39
N ALA A 382 -13.55 5.36 -4.78
CA ALA A 382 -14.50 6.05 -3.91
C ALA A 382 -15.74 5.20 -3.59
N TYR A 383 -16.22 4.44 -4.57
CA TYR A 383 -17.33 3.49 -4.38
C TYR A 383 -16.94 2.38 -3.40
N GLY A 384 -15.73 1.83 -3.53
CA GLY A 384 -15.20 0.81 -2.62
C GLY A 384 -15.02 1.32 -1.18
N MET A 385 -14.59 2.57 -0.99
CA MET A 385 -14.57 3.19 0.34
C MET A 385 -15.95 3.19 1.00
N GLY A 386 -17.01 3.43 0.22
CA GLY A 386 -18.38 3.39 0.72
C GLY A 386 -18.90 1.98 1.04
N LEU A 387 -18.22 0.94 0.57
CA LEU A 387 -18.57 -0.47 0.82
C LEU A 387 -17.70 -1.13 1.88
N ALA A 388 -16.57 -0.52 2.25
CA ALA A 388 -15.60 -1.09 3.14
C ALA A 388 -16.11 -1.14 4.60
N ASP A 389 -15.68 -2.17 5.31
CA ASP A 389 -15.96 -2.31 6.74
C ASP A 389 -15.02 -1.45 7.59
N VAL A 390 -15.49 -1.08 8.79
CA VAL A 390 -14.63 -0.48 9.81
C VAL A 390 -13.82 -1.58 10.47
N VAL A 391 -12.48 -1.42 10.44
CA VAL A 391 -11.55 -2.43 10.94
C VAL A 391 -10.77 -1.92 12.15
N LEU A 392 -10.66 -2.74 13.18
CA LEU A 392 -9.78 -2.53 14.32
C LEU A 392 -8.80 -3.71 14.39
N GLU A 393 -7.54 -3.44 14.14
CA GLU A 393 -6.47 -4.42 14.28
C GLU A 393 -5.80 -4.28 15.64
N LYS A 394 -5.55 -5.43 16.29
CA LYS A 394 -4.72 -5.53 17.49
C LYS A 394 -3.68 -6.62 17.29
N GLN A 395 -2.44 -6.30 17.62
CA GLN A 395 -1.34 -7.24 17.51
C GLN A 395 -0.39 -7.11 18.68
N GLU A 396 0.27 -8.21 18.97
CA GLU A 396 1.36 -8.24 19.96
C GLU A 396 2.49 -9.15 19.48
N PRO A 397 3.74 -8.90 19.88
CA PRO A 397 4.85 -9.76 19.51
C PRO A 397 4.70 -11.13 20.16
N ALA A 398 5.18 -12.16 19.46
CA ALA A 398 5.30 -13.53 19.98
C ALA A 398 6.67 -14.08 19.57
N SER A 399 7.39 -14.66 20.53
CA SER A 399 8.75 -15.14 20.34
C SER A 399 8.92 -16.54 20.94
N PHE A 400 8.17 -17.51 20.40
CA PHE A 400 8.27 -18.90 20.85
C PHE A 400 8.14 -19.89 19.68
N MET A 401 8.64 -21.08 19.87
CA MET A 401 8.46 -22.20 18.94
C MET A 401 7.04 -22.70 19.04
N LEU A 402 6.33 -22.80 17.89
CA LEU A 402 4.99 -23.37 17.87
C LEU A 402 5.07 -24.88 18.00
N ASN A 403 4.50 -25.41 19.07
CA ASN A 403 4.36 -26.84 19.37
C ASN A 403 3.03 -27.10 20.08
N SER A 404 2.75 -28.35 20.47
CA SER A 404 1.50 -28.74 21.14
C SER A 404 1.20 -27.94 22.42
N ASP A 405 2.20 -27.52 23.17
CA ASP A 405 2.04 -26.82 24.42
C ASP A 405 1.87 -25.30 24.19
N SER A 406 2.70 -24.73 23.32
CA SER A 406 2.68 -23.29 22.99
C SER A 406 1.49 -22.87 22.13
N VAL A 407 0.84 -23.78 21.40
CA VAL A 407 -0.43 -23.49 20.69
C VAL A 407 -1.51 -23.04 21.66
N ASN A 408 -1.62 -23.65 22.84
CA ASN A 408 -2.61 -23.26 23.85
C ASN A 408 -2.34 -21.86 24.40
N ASP A 409 -1.05 -21.52 24.63
CA ASP A 409 -0.65 -20.17 25.07
C ASP A 409 -0.95 -19.14 23.97
N ALA A 410 -0.63 -19.46 22.71
CA ALA A 410 -0.95 -18.60 21.57
C ALA A 410 -2.47 -18.34 21.46
N THR A 411 -3.28 -19.39 21.60
CA THR A 411 -4.75 -19.28 21.57
C THR A 411 -5.25 -18.42 22.72
N GLY A 412 -4.75 -18.61 23.92
CA GLY A 412 -5.14 -17.78 25.09
C GLY A 412 -4.78 -16.29 24.89
N ARG A 413 -3.66 -16.00 24.24
CA ARG A 413 -3.27 -14.61 23.89
C ARG A 413 -4.15 -14.02 22.80
N LEU A 414 -4.49 -14.82 21.76
CA LEU A 414 -5.44 -14.42 20.73
C LEU A 414 -6.85 -14.16 21.33
N ASP A 415 -7.27 -14.92 22.34
CA ASP A 415 -8.51 -14.66 23.06
C ASP A 415 -8.48 -13.29 23.76
N MET A 416 -7.40 -12.97 24.45
CA MET A 416 -7.25 -11.67 25.12
C MET A 416 -7.25 -10.49 24.15
N LEU A 417 -6.54 -10.61 23.02
CA LEU A 417 -6.54 -9.61 21.96
C LEU A 417 -7.94 -9.43 21.35
N SER A 418 -8.59 -10.54 21.03
CA SER A 418 -9.96 -10.56 20.47
C SER A 418 -10.95 -9.91 21.41
N ASP A 419 -10.95 -10.27 22.69
CA ASP A 419 -11.82 -9.69 23.71
C ASP A 419 -11.58 -8.19 23.88
N SER A 420 -10.32 -7.77 23.84
CA SER A 420 -9.96 -6.35 23.88
C SER A 420 -10.49 -5.59 22.67
N ALA A 421 -10.33 -6.13 21.46
CA ALA A 421 -10.82 -5.53 20.22
C ALA A 421 -12.35 -5.45 20.22
N VAL A 422 -13.04 -6.54 20.59
CA VAL A 422 -14.51 -6.60 20.66
C VAL A 422 -15.06 -5.61 21.68
N ARG A 423 -14.44 -5.50 22.86
CA ARG A 423 -14.87 -4.50 23.87
C ARG A 423 -14.74 -3.08 23.34
N GLU A 424 -13.66 -2.79 22.64
CA GLU A 424 -13.43 -1.47 22.07
C GLU A 424 -14.43 -1.16 20.94
N MET A 425 -14.68 -2.07 20.02
CA MET A 425 -15.67 -1.91 18.95
C MET A 425 -17.08 -1.73 19.51
N LYS A 426 -17.46 -2.51 20.53
CA LYS A 426 -18.76 -2.33 21.22
C LYS A 426 -18.86 -0.96 21.90
N ARG A 427 -17.79 -0.47 22.52
CA ARG A 427 -17.76 0.87 23.14
C ARG A 427 -17.95 1.98 22.09
N ARG A 428 -17.47 1.76 20.86
CA ARG A 428 -17.68 2.66 19.72
C ARG A 428 -19.07 2.53 19.08
N GLY A 429 -19.92 1.61 19.55
CA GLY A 429 -21.32 1.45 19.11
C GLY A 429 -21.54 0.39 18.01
N TYR A 430 -20.53 -0.37 17.63
CA TYR A 430 -20.68 -1.42 16.64
C TYR A 430 -21.35 -2.66 17.23
N ALA A 431 -22.50 -3.08 16.63
CA ALA A 431 -23.29 -4.21 17.10
C ALA A 431 -22.91 -5.54 16.43
N ARG A 432 -22.52 -5.49 15.15
CA ARG A 432 -22.06 -6.66 14.39
C ARG A 432 -20.54 -6.60 14.29
N ILE A 433 -19.88 -7.58 14.86
CA ILE A 433 -18.42 -7.66 14.91
C ILE A 433 -18.03 -9.06 14.47
N GLU A 434 -17.27 -9.14 13.41
CA GLU A 434 -16.58 -10.36 12.97
C GLU A 434 -15.13 -10.29 13.49
N VAL A 435 -14.63 -11.41 14.01
CA VAL A 435 -13.26 -11.51 14.52
C VAL A 435 -12.50 -12.52 13.67
N LYS A 436 -11.39 -12.07 13.10
CA LYS A 436 -10.44 -12.94 12.39
C LYS A 436 -9.13 -12.97 13.18
N ARG A 437 -8.57 -14.14 13.36
CA ARG A 437 -7.37 -14.37 14.16
C ARG A 437 -6.27 -14.92 13.28
N TYR A 438 -5.05 -14.44 13.51
CA TYR A 438 -3.89 -14.80 12.71
C TYR A 438 -2.66 -14.98 13.59
N LEU A 439 -1.78 -15.88 13.17
CA LEU A 439 -0.41 -15.98 13.68
C LEU A 439 0.57 -15.64 12.55
N HIS A 440 1.60 -14.85 12.84
CA HIS A 440 2.73 -14.69 11.94
C HIS A 440 3.75 -15.80 12.23
N LEU A 441 3.81 -16.77 11.33
CA LEU A 441 4.64 -17.96 11.49
C LEU A 441 5.75 -17.98 10.44
N ARG A 442 6.91 -18.49 10.83
CA ARG A 442 8.02 -18.77 9.93
C ARG A 442 8.67 -20.10 10.27
N TYR A 443 9.32 -20.70 9.31
CA TYR A 443 10.18 -21.85 9.60
C TYR A 443 11.41 -21.41 10.38
N GLN A 444 11.91 -22.32 11.23
CA GLN A 444 13.15 -22.08 11.96
C GLN A 444 14.31 -21.87 10.95
N GLY A 445 15.11 -20.84 11.16
CA GLY A 445 16.21 -20.48 10.27
C GLY A 445 15.82 -19.64 9.05
N THR A 446 14.55 -19.29 8.87
CA THR A 446 14.11 -18.34 7.83
C THR A 446 13.79 -16.97 8.44
N ASP A 447 13.89 -15.92 7.61
CA ASP A 447 13.61 -14.54 8.04
C ASP A 447 12.21 -14.05 7.68
N THR A 448 11.52 -14.73 6.75
CA THR A 448 10.20 -14.34 6.28
C THR A 448 9.11 -15.02 7.09
N ALA A 449 8.28 -14.23 7.75
CA ALA A 449 7.08 -14.71 8.44
C ALA A 449 5.86 -14.54 7.55
N LEU A 450 5.01 -15.57 7.51
CA LEU A 450 3.74 -15.57 6.79
C LEU A 450 2.59 -15.40 7.76
N MET A 451 1.57 -14.67 7.35
CA MET A 451 0.34 -14.52 8.10
C MET A 451 -0.54 -15.76 7.88
N VAL A 452 -0.77 -16.51 8.92
CA VAL A 452 -1.55 -17.75 8.92
C VAL A 452 -2.82 -17.53 9.70
N GLN A 453 -3.96 -17.65 9.03
CA GLN A 453 -5.27 -17.57 9.69
C GLN A 453 -5.47 -18.74 10.62
N GLU A 454 -6.20 -18.53 11.72
CA GLU A 454 -6.56 -19.61 12.64
C GLU A 454 -7.35 -20.70 11.90
N PRO A 455 -6.79 -21.90 11.75
CA PRO A 455 -7.48 -22.97 11.05
C PRO A 455 -8.58 -23.58 11.93
N VAL A 456 -9.69 -23.99 11.32
CA VAL A 456 -10.85 -24.56 12.01
C VAL A 456 -10.49 -25.79 12.86
N ASN A 457 -9.48 -26.55 12.43
CA ASN A 457 -8.99 -27.76 13.11
C ASN A 457 -7.82 -27.48 14.07
N GLY A 458 -7.37 -26.22 14.20
CA GLY A 458 -6.24 -25.83 15.04
C GLY A 458 -4.86 -26.24 14.50
N ASP A 459 -4.76 -26.79 13.29
CA ASP A 459 -3.51 -27.27 12.70
C ASP A 459 -2.79 -26.13 11.92
N TYR A 460 -2.19 -25.21 12.66
CA TYR A 460 -1.38 -24.13 12.10
C TYR A 460 -0.18 -24.62 11.27
N THR A 461 0.34 -25.80 11.55
CA THR A 461 1.50 -26.36 10.83
C THR A 461 1.10 -26.70 9.39
N ASN A 462 -0.03 -27.35 9.19
CA ASN A 462 -0.52 -27.69 7.86
C ASN A 462 -0.95 -26.42 7.11
N GLU A 463 -1.57 -25.48 7.80
CA GLU A 463 -1.96 -24.20 7.19
C GLU A 463 -0.75 -23.38 6.76
N LEU A 464 0.31 -23.31 7.59
CA LEU A 464 1.59 -22.67 7.20
C LEU A 464 2.18 -23.31 5.93
N ARG A 465 2.17 -24.65 5.83
CA ARG A 465 2.65 -25.35 4.63
C ARG A 465 1.87 -24.94 3.40
N THR A 466 0.54 -24.89 3.52
CA THR A 466 -0.34 -24.49 2.41
C THR A 466 -0.05 -23.06 1.96
N VAL A 467 0.03 -22.11 2.91
CA VAL A 467 0.34 -20.72 2.62
C VAL A 467 1.74 -20.56 2.03
N HIS A 468 2.74 -21.27 2.59
CA HIS A 468 4.13 -21.21 2.13
C HIS A 468 4.29 -21.79 0.71
N SER A 469 3.67 -22.95 0.45
CA SER A 469 3.69 -23.56 -0.88
C SER A 469 3.01 -22.67 -1.93
N ARG A 470 1.94 -21.97 -1.55
CA ARG A 470 1.27 -21.01 -2.43
C ARG A 470 2.14 -19.79 -2.73
N GLU A 471 2.87 -19.26 -1.73
CA GLU A 471 3.67 -18.04 -1.87
C GLU A 471 5.00 -18.30 -2.57
N PHE A 472 5.67 -19.42 -2.27
CA PHE A 472 7.03 -19.71 -2.74
C PHE A 472 7.12 -20.87 -3.74
N GLY A 473 6.05 -21.62 -3.95
CA GLY A 473 6.03 -22.76 -4.87
C GLY A 473 6.68 -24.04 -4.33
N PHE A 474 7.11 -24.06 -3.06
CA PHE A 474 7.69 -25.22 -2.40
C PHE A 474 7.33 -25.24 -0.91
N ASP A 475 7.57 -26.38 -0.26
CA ASP A 475 7.38 -26.60 1.18
C ASP A 475 8.68 -27.13 1.80
N PHE A 476 8.90 -26.81 3.07
CA PHE A 476 9.93 -27.45 3.89
C PHE A 476 9.34 -28.74 4.50
N SER A 477 9.86 -29.87 4.04
CA SER A 477 9.48 -31.21 4.56
C SER A 477 10.12 -31.53 5.90
#